data_03a360bb559831db0ab2ebd4f4c5e0f5
#
_entry.id   03a360bb559831db0ab2ebd4f4c5e0f5
#
_cell.length_a   1.000
_cell.length_b   1.000
_cell.length_c   1.000
_cell.angle_alpha   90.00
_cell.angle_beta   90.00
_cell.angle_gamma   90.00
#
_symmetry.space_group_name_H-M   'P 1'
#
loop_
_entity.id
_entity.type
_entity.pdbx_description
1 polymer ?
#
loop_
_entity_poly.entity_id
_entity_poly.type
_entity_poly.pdbx_seq_one_letter_code
_entity_poly.pdbx_strand_id
1 'polypeptide(L)'
;MTSPADNLTRRDALGIGLSGMAALMTDTTLEAADSKDFHDGFIDSHSHVWTPDVEQYPLTKGKAKADLSPQSFTAEELLAIAGKEYVGRVVLIQHIGYHGLDNNYMIDMARKHPGRFSIVAAIDEDMHRPQDAMRILKKQAVRGFRIRPEGRGDKWLDGDGMAAMWKCAAEENLAMCTLLKPAELAAVDRMCQKFPETPVVVDHFGGAQEDSEVDTLCRLAQHKRVHVKVSAFYVHGKKQPPYEDLAPKIRRVLEAFGPERLMWGSDCPYQLEDGNTYAASIALLRDRLDFLTKSDRAWLLRKTAEKVFFT
;
A
#
# COMPACT_ATOMS: atom_id res chain seq x y z
N MET A 1 55.03 -7.84 50.73
CA MET A 1 56.45 -7.55 50.42
C MET A 1 56.45 -7.13 48.98
N THR A 2 56.34 -5.87 48.80
CA THR A 2 57.26 -4.92 48.15
C THR A 2 57.21 -4.95 46.59
N SER A 3 56.58 -3.97 46.06
CA SER A 3 56.92 -3.19 44.85
C SER A 3 58.38 -2.66 44.96
N PRO A 4 59.08 -2.20 43.92
CA PRO A 4 58.75 -1.01 43.12
C PRO A 4 59.12 -1.10 41.63
N ALA A 5 58.58 -0.35 40.74
CA ALA A 5 58.78 1.08 40.36
C ALA A 5 60.11 1.41 39.64
N ASP A 6 59.91 2.15 38.56
CA ASP A 6 60.73 3.23 37.98
C ASP A 6 61.50 2.88 36.67
N ASN A 7 61.26 3.57 35.71
CA ASN A 7 61.56 4.91 35.19
C ASN A 7 62.38 4.93 33.88
N LEU A 8 61.79 5.62 32.88
CA LEU A 8 62.40 6.67 31.98
C LEU A 8 63.65 6.33 31.18
N THR A 9 63.78 6.56 29.91
CA THR A 9 63.84 7.85 29.18
C THR A 9 64.10 7.69 27.70
N ARG A 10 63.50 8.56 26.97
CA ARG A 10 63.76 9.30 25.74
C ARG A 10 65.06 9.08 24.90
N ARG A 11 64.83 9.19 23.53
CA ARG A 11 65.68 9.66 22.44
C ARG A 11 66.55 8.58 21.77
N ASP A 12 66.69 8.47 20.47
CA ASP A 12 66.65 9.37 19.32
C ASP A 12 66.51 8.55 18.02
N ALA A 13 65.72 9.04 17.12
CA ALA A 13 65.97 9.51 15.76
C ALA A 13 66.54 8.59 14.66
N LEU A 14 65.95 8.78 13.45
CA LEU A 14 66.44 8.52 12.09
C LEU A 14 66.26 7.06 11.61
N GLY A 15 65.47 6.77 10.58
CA GLY A 15 65.17 7.38 9.32
C GLY A 15 64.89 6.30 8.29
N ILE A 16 64.18 6.65 7.24
CA ILE A 16 64.04 5.89 5.96
C ILE A 16 63.01 4.73 6.04
N GLY A 17 61.78 4.85 5.52
CA GLY A 17 61.46 5.07 4.14
C GLY A 17 60.57 3.97 3.63
N LEU A 18 59.46 4.36 3.02
CA LEU A 18 58.75 3.69 1.96
C LEU A 18 57.48 2.88 2.25
N SER A 19 56.47 3.42 1.62
CA SER A 19 55.33 2.78 0.98
C SER A 19 54.18 2.33 1.89
N GLY A 20 53.40 3.32 2.29
CA GLY A 20 52.00 3.12 2.69
C GLY A 20 51.16 2.73 1.48
N MET A 21 50.62 1.54 1.50
CA MET A 21 49.38 1.26 0.79
C MET A 21 48.24 1.73 1.69
N ALA A 22 47.77 2.94 1.44
CA ALA A 22 46.51 3.41 1.95
C ALA A 22 45.39 2.56 1.29
N ALA A 23 44.79 1.66 2.03
CA ALA A 23 43.52 1.07 1.67
C ALA A 23 42.49 2.20 1.69
N LEU A 24 42.16 2.69 0.51
CA LEU A 24 40.95 3.48 0.26
C LEU A 24 39.76 2.56 0.59
N MET A 25 39.24 2.68 1.82
CA MET A 25 37.87 2.33 2.08
C MET A 25 37.02 3.34 1.31
N THR A 26 36.59 2.95 0.11
CA THR A 26 35.51 3.63 -0.56
C THR A 26 34.27 3.38 0.27
N ASP A 27 33.95 4.37 1.10
CA ASP A 27 32.63 4.58 1.64
C ASP A 27 31.70 4.78 0.44
N THR A 28 31.13 3.69 -0.07
CA THR A 28 30.00 3.74 -0.98
C THR A 28 28.80 4.19 -0.17
N THR A 29 28.75 5.50 0.10
CA THR A 29 27.47 6.17 0.29
C THR A 29 26.62 5.83 -0.91
N LEU A 30 25.62 4.98 -0.71
CA LEU A 30 24.49 4.90 -1.63
C LEU A 30 23.92 6.32 -1.69
N GLU A 31 24.36 7.07 -2.69
CA GLU A 31 23.71 8.32 -3.05
C GLU A 31 22.23 8.00 -3.23
N ALA A 32 21.42 8.63 -2.41
CA ALA A 32 19.99 8.62 -2.56
C ALA A 32 19.69 9.04 -4.02
N ALA A 33 19.21 8.08 -4.80
CA ALA A 33 18.75 8.33 -6.16
C ALA A 33 17.86 9.57 -6.15
N ASP A 34 18.20 10.51 -6.98
CA ASP A 34 17.72 11.88 -7.05
C ASP A 34 16.20 11.96 -6.84
N SER A 35 15.76 12.72 -5.85
CA SER A 35 14.37 12.80 -5.38
C SER A 35 13.35 13.29 -6.41
N LYS A 36 13.78 13.67 -7.60
CA LYS A 36 12.92 14.15 -8.69
C LYS A 36 12.31 13.02 -9.52
N ASP A 37 13.00 11.88 -9.70
CA ASP A 37 12.56 10.83 -10.62
C ASP A 37 11.39 9.98 -10.11
N PHE A 38 11.24 9.79 -8.79
CA PHE A 38 10.16 8.95 -8.29
C PHE A 38 8.76 9.62 -8.37
N HIS A 39 8.70 10.94 -8.40
CA HIS A 39 7.43 11.66 -8.54
C HIS A 39 6.79 11.47 -9.93
N ASP A 40 7.59 11.19 -10.94
CA ASP A 40 7.11 10.99 -12.32
C ASP A 40 6.80 9.52 -12.64
N GLY A 41 7.14 8.59 -11.76
CA GLY A 41 6.87 7.17 -11.89
C GLY A 41 5.40 6.78 -11.72
N PHE A 42 5.12 5.50 -11.91
CA PHE A 42 3.83 4.89 -11.62
C PHE A 42 3.57 4.87 -10.11
N ILE A 43 2.31 4.62 -9.72
CA ILE A 43 1.88 4.49 -8.33
C ILE A 43 1.22 3.12 -8.15
N ASP A 44 1.75 2.34 -7.22
CA ASP A 44 1.09 1.14 -6.71
C ASP A 44 0.06 1.55 -5.67
N SER A 45 -1.21 1.40 -5.96
CA SER A 45 -2.29 1.84 -5.07
C SER A 45 -2.62 0.84 -3.96
N HIS A 46 -1.93 -0.32 -3.91
CA HIS A 46 -2.22 -1.35 -2.91
C HIS A 46 -1.03 -2.29 -2.71
N SER A 47 -0.37 -2.17 -1.58
CA SER A 47 0.63 -3.12 -1.11
C SER A 47 0.64 -3.19 0.41
N HIS A 48 1.07 -4.33 0.95
CA HIS A 48 1.28 -4.53 2.38
C HIS A 48 2.77 -4.55 2.69
N VAL A 49 3.12 -4.19 3.91
CA VAL A 49 4.49 -4.32 4.42
C VAL A 49 4.46 -4.77 5.87
N TRP A 50 5.47 -5.52 6.26
CA TRP A 50 5.73 -5.91 7.64
C TRP A 50 7.22 -6.20 7.84
N THR A 51 7.65 -6.20 9.10
CA THR A 51 9.04 -6.42 9.49
C THR A 51 9.18 -7.62 10.41
N PRO A 52 10.32 -8.34 10.36
CA PRO A 52 10.63 -9.37 11.34
C PRO A 52 11.03 -8.79 12.73
N ASP A 53 11.12 -7.47 12.88
CA ASP A 53 11.34 -6.80 14.15
C ASP A 53 10.04 -6.67 14.95
N VAL A 54 9.62 -7.79 15.52
CA VAL A 54 8.37 -7.88 16.29
C VAL A 54 8.50 -7.32 17.72
N GLU A 55 9.70 -6.93 18.16
CA GLU A 55 9.91 -6.24 19.41
C GLU A 55 9.52 -4.77 19.27
N GLN A 56 9.95 -4.11 18.19
CA GLN A 56 9.60 -2.72 17.90
C GLN A 56 8.17 -2.60 17.36
N TYR A 57 7.72 -3.55 16.53
CA TYR A 57 6.40 -3.56 15.91
C TYR A 57 5.65 -4.86 16.24
N PRO A 58 4.99 -4.92 17.41
CA PRO A 58 4.35 -6.14 17.89
C PRO A 58 3.27 -6.65 16.95
N LEU A 59 3.16 -7.97 16.88
CA LEU A 59 2.07 -8.61 16.19
C LEU A 59 0.80 -8.61 17.05
N THR A 60 -0.35 -8.68 16.39
CA THR A 60 -1.64 -8.77 17.07
C THR A 60 -1.71 -10.04 17.93
N LYS A 61 -2.56 -10.00 18.97
CA LYS A 61 -2.71 -11.11 19.92
C LYS A 61 -2.94 -12.45 19.21
N GLY A 62 -2.18 -13.46 19.62
CA GLY A 62 -2.25 -14.82 19.07
C GLY A 62 -1.39 -15.04 17.81
N LYS A 63 -0.62 -14.03 17.39
CA LYS A 63 0.36 -14.16 16.31
C LYS A 63 1.79 -14.17 16.85
N ALA A 64 2.65 -14.96 16.21
CA ALA A 64 4.08 -15.03 16.49
C ALA A 64 4.88 -14.72 15.21
N LYS A 65 6.16 -14.41 15.35
CA LYS A 65 7.07 -14.14 14.21
C LYS A 65 7.05 -15.26 13.16
N ALA A 66 6.90 -16.51 13.58
CA ALA A 66 6.82 -17.66 12.67
C ALA A 66 5.56 -17.67 11.79
N ASP A 67 4.52 -16.89 12.14
CA ASP A 67 3.29 -16.77 11.34
C ASP A 67 3.42 -15.79 10.17
N LEU A 68 4.51 -15.02 10.10
CA LEU A 68 4.75 -14.10 8.99
C LEU A 68 5.10 -14.89 7.71
N SER A 69 4.40 -14.61 6.61
CA SER A 69 4.67 -15.21 5.29
C SER A 69 4.56 -14.14 4.18
N PRO A 70 5.66 -13.81 3.50
CA PRO A 70 7.05 -14.13 3.85
C PRO A 70 7.44 -13.59 5.24
N GLN A 71 8.53 -14.12 5.81
CA GLN A 71 8.95 -13.69 7.16
C GLN A 71 9.37 -12.22 7.24
N SER A 72 9.76 -11.65 6.11
CA SER A 72 10.05 -10.23 5.92
C SER A 72 9.46 -9.75 4.63
N PHE A 73 8.79 -8.61 4.65
CA PHE A 73 8.44 -7.81 3.49
C PHE A 73 8.39 -6.34 3.89
N THR A 74 9.58 -5.78 4.06
CA THR A 74 9.75 -4.40 4.51
C THR A 74 9.40 -3.37 3.44
N ALA A 75 9.27 -2.13 3.85
CA ALA A 75 9.06 -1.02 2.92
C ALA A 75 10.21 -0.90 1.90
N GLU A 76 11.44 -1.17 2.33
CA GLU A 76 12.62 -1.15 1.46
C GLU A 76 12.62 -2.31 0.45
N GLU A 77 12.24 -3.52 0.88
CA GLU A 77 12.09 -4.67 0.00
C GLU A 77 11.01 -4.41 -1.06
N LEU A 78 9.88 -3.82 -0.67
CA LEU A 78 8.84 -3.39 -1.61
C LEU A 78 9.36 -2.34 -2.60
N LEU A 79 10.04 -1.29 -2.12
CA LEU A 79 10.59 -0.25 -3.00
C LEU A 79 11.62 -0.79 -3.98
N ALA A 80 12.43 -1.76 -3.56
CA ALA A 80 13.42 -2.41 -4.42
C ALA A 80 12.78 -3.20 -5.57
N ILE A 81 11.63 -3.83 -5.34
CA ILE A 81 10.87 -4.54 -6.37
C ILE A 81 10.13 -3.54 -7.27
N ALA A 82 9.41 -2.60 -6.68
CA ALA A 82 8.60 -1.60 -7.36
C ALA A 82 9.44 -0.70 -8.28
N GLY A 83 10.62 -0.27 -7.82
CA GLY A 83 11.53 0.58 -8.59
C GLY A 83 12.01 -0.02 -9.90
N LYS A 84 12.11 -1.35 -10.01
CA LYS A 84 12.45 -2.05 -11.25
C LYS A 84 11.39 -1.86 -12.35
N GLU A 85 10.18 -1.54 -11.96
CA GLU A 85 9.02 -1.32 -12.85
C GLU A 85 8.62 0.16 -12.94
N TYR A 86 9.52 1.09 -12.58
CA TYR A 86 9.27 2.53 -12.57
C TYR A 86 8.14 2.97 -11.64
N VAL A 87 7.84 2.18 -10.61
CA VAL A 87 6.89 2.56 -9.57
C VAL A 87 7.61 3.35 -8.50
N GLY A 88 7.30 4.64 -8.43
CA GLY A 88 7.99 5.58 -7.54
C GLY A 88 7.31 5.73 -6.18
N ARG A 89 6.00 5.53 -6.11
CA ARG A 89 5.18 5.74 -4.91
C ARG A 89 4.24 4.56 -4.67
N VAL A 90 3.94 4.28 -3.40
CA VAL A 90 3.08 3.15 -3.01
C VAL A 90 2.08 3.58 -1.94
N VAL A 91 0.86 3.08 -2.03
CA VAL A 91 -0.14 3.17 -0.97
C VAL A 91 -0.04 1.92 -0.10
N LEU A 92 0.44 2.10 1.12
CA LEU A 92 0.56 1.03 2.11
C LEU A 92 -0.79 0.78 2.77
N ILE A 93 -1.20 -0.48 2.79
CA ILE A 93 -2.48 -0.89 3.37
C ILE A 93 -2.22 -1.65 4.66
N GLN A 94 -2.89 -1.26 5.75
CA GLN A 94 -2.75 -1.94 7.03
C GLN A 94 -3.05 -3.44 6.91
N HIS A 95 -2.05 -4.25 7.31
CA HIS A 95 -2.19 -5.70 7.37
C HIS A 95 -2.78 -6.12 8.72
N ILE A 96 -4.12 -6.05 8.82
CA ILE A 96 -4.84 -6.31 10.08
C ILE A 96 -4.55 -7.72 10.63
N GLY A 97 -4.28 -8.69 9.76
CA GLY A 97 -3.96 -10.06 10.16
C GLY A 97 -2.65 -10.21 10.97
N TYR A 98 -1.68 -9.30 10.78
CA TYR A 98 -0.39 -9.33 11.51
C TYR A 98 -0.32 -8.27 12.60
N HIS A 99 -0.62 -7.02 12.27
CA HIS A 99 -0.44 -5.90 13.19
C HIS A 99 -1.77 -5.36 13.78
N GLY A 100 -2.91 -6.01 13.47
CA GLY A 100 -4.21 -5.54 13.96
C GLY A 100 -4.47 -4.09 13.54
N LEU A 101 -4.78 -3.27 14.53
CA LEU A 101 -5.05 -1.84 14.35
C LEU A 101 -3.82 -0.95 14.62
N ASP A 102 -2.64 -1.53 14.82
CA ASP A 102 -1.39 -0.80 15.00
C ASP A 102 -0.79 -0.40 13.66
N ASN A 103 -0.87 0.89 13.33
CA ASN A 103 -0.41 1.46 12.07
C ASN A 103 1.05 2.01 12.15
N ASN A 104 1.75 1.84 13.27
CA ASN A 104 3.01 2.55 13.55
C ASN A 104 4.10 2.20 12.53
N TYR A 105 4.25 0.92 12.13
CA TYR A 105 5.26 0.54 11.15
C TYR A 105 5.13 1.32 9.84
N MET A 106 3.93 1.40 9.28
CA MET A 106 3.70 2.15 8.04
C MET A 106 3.94 3.65 8.21
N ILE A 107 3.56 4.22 9.37
CA ILE A 107 3.77 5.64 9.69
C ILE A 107 5.25 5.96 9.77
N ASP A 108 6.04 5.11 10.43
CA ASP A 108 7.48 5.29 10.54
C ASP A 108 8.18 5.14 9.18
N MET A 109 7.72 4.21 8.34
CA MET A 109 8.24 4.08 6.98
C MET A 109 7.88 5.28 6.09
N ALA A 110 6.69 5.85 6.24
CA ALA A 110 6.34 7.07 5.53
C ALA A 110 7.18 8.29 5.97
N ARG A 111 7.56 8.36 7.23
CA ARG A 111 8.49 9.38 7.75
C ARG A 111 9.92 9.16 7.26
N LYS A 112 10.38 7.91 7.24
CA LYS A 112 11.72 7.53 6.78
C LYS A 112 11.91 7.77 5.28
N HIS A 113 10.85 7.62 4.49
CA HIS A 113 10.86 7.80 3.03
C HIS A 113 9.85 8.88 2.59
N PRO A 114 10.13 10.17 2.83
CA PRO A 114 9.18 11.25 2.57
C PRO A 114 8.69 11.27 1.13
N GLY A 115 7.35 11.37 0.95
CA GLY A 115 6.72 11.44 -0.36
C GLY A 115 6.57 10.10 -1.11
N ARG A 116 7.23 9.02 -0.63
CA ARG A 116 7.16 7.70 -1.28
C ARG A 116 5.89 6.92 -0.91
N PHE A 117 5.35 7.15 0.27
CA PHE A 117 4.22 6.40 0.80
C PHE A 117 3.03 7.28 1.17
N SER A 118 1.85 6.76 0.89
CA SER A 118 0.59 7.15 1.50
C SER A 118 0.01 5.93 2.24
N ILE A 119 -0.84 6.13 3.23
CA ILE A 119 -1.28 5.06 4.12
C ILE A 119 -2.80 4.94 4.10
N VAL A 120 -3.28 3.71 3.99
CA VAL A 120 -4.63 3.29 4.35
C VAL A 120 -4.54 2.56 5.68
N ALA A 121 -4.90 3.26 6.74
CA ALA A 121 -4.83 2.79 8.12
C ALA A 121 -6.05 1.92 8.48
N ALA A 122 -6.01 1.26 9.64
CA ALA A 122 -7.16 0.62 10.25
C ALA A 122 -7.35 1.17 11.66
N ILE A 123 -8.59 1.40 12.05
CA ILE A 123 -9.01 1.77 13.40
C ILE A 123 -10.25 0.99 13.80
N ASP A 124 -10.54 0.94 15.08
CA ASP A 124 -11.78 0.38 15.61
C ASP A 124 -12.91 1.40 15.38
N GLU A 125 -13.89 1.03 14.57
CA GLU A 125 -15.07 1.84 14.32
C GLU A 125 -15.99 2.00 15.55
N ASP A 126 -15.89 1.07 16.51
CA ASP A 126 -16.69 1.09 17.74
C ASP A 126 -15.99 1.86 18.88
N MET A 127 -14.77 2.36 18.64
CA MET A 127 -14.11 3.22 19.61
C MET A 127 -14.87 4.53 19.85
N HIS A 128 -14.68 5.13 21.01
CA HIS A 128 -15.25 6.45 21.29
C HIS A 128 -14.65 7.49 20.34
N ARG A 129 -15.50 8.11 19.51
CA ARG A 129 -15.14 9.19 18.55
C ARG A 129 -14.08 8.76 17.52
N PRO A 130 -14.34 7.75 16.67
CA PRO A 130 -13.39 7.30 15.66
C PRO A 130 -12.95 8.42 14.69
N GLN A 131 -13.81 9.41 14.44
CA GLN A 131 -13.50 10.58 13.61
C GLN A 131 -12.33 11.42 14.14
N ASP A 132 -12.10 11.45 15.45
CA ASP A 132 -10.95 12.18 16.02
C ASP A 132 -9.64 11.44 15.77
N ALA A 133 -9.65 10.10 15.90
CA ALA A 133 -8.52 9.26 15.52
C ALA A 133 -8.18 9.42 14.03
N MET A 134 -9.20 9.49 13.16
CA MET A 134 -9.00 9.73 11.72
C MET A 134 -8.28 11.06 11.47
N ARG A 135 -8.69 12.16 12.12
CA ARG A 135 -8.04 13.48 11.98
C ARG A 135 -6.61 13.51 12.50
N ILE A 136 -6.32 12.78 13.59
CA ILE A 136 -4.95 12.63 14.12
C ILE A 136 -4.08 11.88 13.11
N LEU A 137 -4.54 10.74 12.61
CA LEU A 137 -3.81 9.91 11.66
C LEU A 137 -3.60 10.59 10.30
N LYS A 138 -4.55 11.41 9.83
CA LYS A 138 -4.40 12.23 8.62
C LYS A 138 -3.12 13.07 8.63
N LYS A 139 -2.69 13.57 9.79
CA LYS A 139 -1.44 14.34 9.95
C LYS A 139 -0.17 13.50 9.75
N GLN A 140 -0.32 12.18 9.62
CA GLN A 140 0.78 11.20 9.56
C GLN A 140 0.78 10.41 8.24
N ALA A 141 0.55 11.08 7.11
CA ALA A 141 0.47 10.50 5.77
C ALA A 141 -0.70 9.52 5.54
N VAL A 142 -1.65 9.39 6.47
CA VAL A 142 -2.87 8.60 6.27
C VAL A 142 -3.83 9.37 5.37
N ARG A 143 -4.31 8.69 4.31
CA ARG A 143 -5.24 9.23 3.32
C ARG A 143 -6.48 8.34 3.14
N GLY A 144 -6.54 7.24 3.85
CA GLY A 144 -7.72 6.37 3.83
C GLY A 144 -7.77 5.42 5.03
N PHE A 145 -8.91 4.76 5.16
CA PHE A 145 -9.17 3.78 6.22
C PHE A 145 -9.70 2.50 5.63
N ARG A 146 -9.07 1.37 5.96
CA ARG A 146 -9.50 0.04 5.57
C ARG A 146 -10.68 -0.39 6.43
N ILE A 147 -11.78 -0.76 5.78
CA ILE A 147 -12.98 -1.30 6.40
C ILE A 147 -13.34 -2.64 5.76
N ARG A 148 -13.88 -3.56 6.56
CA ARG A 148 -14.24 -4.90 6.10
C ARG A 148 -15.42 -5.47 6.91
N PRO A 149 -16.21 -6.38 6.33
CA PRO A 149 -17.44 -6.89 6.95
C PRO A 149 -17.25 -7.70 8.23
N GLU A 150 -16.15 -8.44 8.37
CA GLU A 150 -15.85 -9.30 9.55
C GLU A 150 -16.99 -10.23 9.97
N GLY A 151 -17.76 -10.72 9.00
CA GLY A 151 -18.88 -11.64 9.26
C GLY A 151 -20.19 -10.97 9.69
N ARG A 152 -20.27 -9.62 9.67
CA ARG A 152 -21.49 -8.86 10.06
C ARG A 152 -22.59 -8.84 8.99
N GLY A 153 -22.42 -9.58 7.89
CA GLY A 153 -23.40 -9.65 6.79
C GLY A 153 -23.65 -8.31 6.11
N ASP A 154 -24.86 -8.06 5.65
CA ASP A 154 -25.26 -6.86 4.92
C ASP A 154 -25.37 -5.58 5.78
N LYS A 155 -25.34 -5.73 7.09
CA LYS A 155 -25.37 -4.62 8.07
C LYS A 155 -23.99 -4.18 8.56
N TRP A 156 -22.94 -4.63 7.93
CA TRP A 156 -21.57 -4.40 8.36
C TRP A 156 -21.13 -2.92 8.40
N LEU A 157 -21.85 -2.06 7.69
CA LEU A 157 -21.63 -0.61 7.69
C LEU A 157 -22.65 0.15 8.57
N ASP A 158 -23.56 -0.57 9.23
CA ASP A 158 -24.52 0.05 10.13
C ASP A 158 -23.83 0.36 11.48
N GLY A 159 -24.22 1.44 12.12
CA GLY A 159 -23.69 1.86 13.41
C GLY A 159 -23.25 3.33 13.41
N ASP A 160 -23.27 3.93 14.60
CA ASP A 160 -22.97 5.36 14.76
C ASP A 160 -21.47 5.67 14.49
N GLY A 161 -20.57 4.78 14.92
CA GLY A 161 -19.15 4.94 14.70
C GLY A 161 -18.80 4.88 13.21
N MET A 162 -19.34 3.91 12.48
CA MET A 162 -19.14 3.83 11.03
C MET A 162 -19.74 5.05 10.32
N ALA A 163 -20.93 5.51 10.71
CA ALA A 163 -21.52 6.72 10.15
C ALA A 163 -20.66 7.97 10.44
N ALA A 164 -20.07 8.06 11.64
CA ALA A 164 -19.15 9.15 12.00
C ALA A 164 -17.86 9.11 11.17
N MET A 165 -17.31 7.90 10.90
CA MET A 165 -16.16 7.73 10.02
C MET A 165 -16.47 8.17 8.59
N TRP A 166 -17.60 7.77 8.02
CA TRP A 166 -17.98 8.15 6.65
C TRP A 166 -18.20 9.65 6.52
N LYS A 167 -18.85 10.29 7.50
CA LYS A 167 -19.01 11.73 7.53
C LYS A 167 -17.65 12.44 7.62
N CYS A 168 -16.78 12.01 8.53
CA CYS A 168 -15.44 12.57 8.66
C CYS A 168 -14.61 12.37 7.38
N ALA A 169 -14.74 11.23 6.72
CA ALA A 169 -14.06 10.95 5.46
C ALA A 169 -14.48 11.93 4.35
N ALA A 170 -15.77 12.29 4.28
CA ALA A 170 -16.26 13.33 3.38
C ALA A 170 -15.67 14.71 3.70
N GLU A 171 -15.70 15.11 4.99
CA GLU A 171 -15.21 16.42 5.47
C GLU A 171 -13.70 16.58 5.26
N GLU A 172 -12.94 15.51 5.47
CA GLU A 172 -11.47 15.52 5.47
C GLU A 172 -10.86 15.03 4.14
N ASN A 173 -11.68 14.67 3.15
CA ASN A 173 -11.28 14.04 1.89
C ASN A 173 -10.39 12.80 2.11
N LEU A 174 -10.83 11.89 2.99
CA LEU A 174 -10.19 10.62 3.29
C LEU A 174 -10.94 9.48 2.60
N ALA A 175 -10.22 8.48 2.08
CA ALA A 175 -10.85 7.38 1.38
C ALA A 175 -11.33 6.29 2.35
N MET A 176 -12.58 5.85 2.22
CA MET A 176 -13.06 4.62 2.85
C MET A 176 -12.76 3.45 1.90
N CYS A 177 -11.76 2.62 2.28
CA CYS A 177 -11.24 1.54 1.44
C CYS A 177 -11.85 0.21 1.87
N THR A 178 -12.64 -0.41 1.00
CA THR A 178 -13.45 -1.59 1.34
C THR A 178 -12.80 -2.87 0.83
N LEU A 179 -12.50 -3.80 1.74
CA LEU A 179 -12.17 -5.18 1.40
C LEU A 179 -13.40 -6.04 1.68
N LEU A 180 -14.04 -6.56 0.63
CA LEU A 180 -15.35 -7.20 0.73
C LEU A 180 -15.57 -8.25 -0.36
N LYS A 181 -16.66 -8.99 -0.26
CA LYS A 181 -17.20 -9.88 -1.29
C LYS A 181 -18.36 -9.21 -2.04
N PRO A 182 -18.71 -9.65 -3.25
CA PRO A 182 -19.76 -9.03 -4.06
C PRO A 182 -21.12 -8.87 -3.34
N ALA A 183 -21.50 -9.83 -2.51
CA ALA A 183 -22.75 -9.77 -1.74
C ALA A 183 -22.83 -8.56 -0.78
N GLU A 184 -21.69 -8.00 -0.40
CA GLU A 184 -21.57 -6.91 0.57
C GLU A 184 -21.58 -5.52 -0.08
N LEU A 185 -21.52 -5.45 -1.43
CA LEU A 185 -21.54 -4.19 -2.19
C LEU A 185 -22.85 -3.39 -1.98
N ALA A 186 -23.96 -4.07 -1.69
CA ALA A 186 -25.22 -3.39 -1.42
C ALA A 186 -25.15 -2.47 -0.18
N ALA A 187 -24.37 -2.83 0.84
CA ALA A 187 -24.14 -1.96 2.00
C ALA A 187 -23.34 -0.72 1.62
N VAL A 188 -22.32 -0.87 0.74
CA VAL A 188 -21.55 0.26 0.20
C VAL A 188 -22.44 1.21 -0.59
N ASP A 189 -23.32 0.67 -1.45
CA ASP A 189 -24.29 1.47 -2.22
C ASP A 189 -25.15 2.34 -1.30
N ARG A 190 -25.74 1.75 -0.23
CA ARG A 190 -26.53 2.51 0.75
C ARG A 190 -25.74 3.63 1.44
N MET A 191 -24.47 3.37 1.78
CA MET A 191 -23.62 4.37 2.40
C MET A 191 -23.23 5.48 1.44
N CYS A 192 -22.96 5.17 0.18
CA CYS A 192 -22.72 6.17 -0.87
C CYS A 192 -23.94 7.07 -1.11
N GLN A 193 -25.15 6.52 -1.04
CA GLN A 193 -26.39 7.32 -1.08
C GLN A 193 -26.52 8.25 0.12
N LYS A 194 -26.20 7.77 1.33
CA LYS A 194 -26.28 8.54 2.57
C LYS A 194 -25.18 9.60 2.69
N PHE A 195 -23.99 9.30 2.18
CA PHE A 195 -22.80 10.17 2.24
C PHE A 195 -22.16 10.34 0.85
N PRO A 196 -22.79 11.05 -0.09
CA PRO A 196 -22.36 11.09 -1.49
C PRO A 196 -21.00 11.75 -1.72
N GLU A 197 -20.52 12.57 -0.78
CA GLU A 197 -19.22 13.25 -0.86
C GLU A 197 -18.06 12.42 -0.32
N THR A 198 -18.32 11.26 0.32
CA THR A 198 -17.27 10.41 0.84
C THR A 198 -16.51 9.72 -0.29
N PRO A 199 -15.17 9.87 -0.38
CA PRO A 199 -14.37 9.08 -1.29
C PRO A 199 -14.41 7.60 -0.87
N VAL A 200 -14.77 6.73 -1.80
CA VAL A 200 -14.80 5.28 -1.57
C VAL A 200 -13.87 4.58 -2.55
N VAL A 201 -13.08 3.64 -2.06
CA VAL A 201 -12.22 2.81 -2.90
C VAL A 201 -12.57 1.35 -2.65
N VAL A 202 -13.04 0.67 -3.70
CA VAL A 202 -13.37 -0.75 -3.66
C VAL A 202 -12.12 -1.54 -4.05
N ASP A 203 -11.58 -2.33 -3.12
CA ASP A 203 -10.39 -3.15 -3.37
C ASP A 203 -10.70 -4.33 -4.30
N HIS A 204 -9.75 -4.70 -5.17
CA HIS A 204 -9.69 -5.95 -5.93
C HIS A 204 -11.01 -6.30 -6.67
N PHE A 205 -11.52 -5.39 -7.50
CA PHE A 205 -12.79 -5.54 -8.21
C PHE A 205 -13.99 -5.86 -7.29
N GLY A 206 -13.92 -5.52 -6.00
CA GLY A 206 -14.96 -5.92 -5.02
C GLY A 206 -15.08 -7.43 -4.85
N GLY A 207 -14.00 -8.18 -5.10
CA GLY A 207 -13.98 -9.64 -5.04
C GLY A 207 -14.78 -10.34 -6.15
N ALA A 208 -15.30 -9.61 -7.15
CA ALA A 208 -16.15 -10.16 -8.21
C ALA A 208 -15.40 -11.18 -9.08
N GLN A 209 -15.97 -12.38 -9.20
CA GLN A 209 -15.46 -13.46 -10.04
C GLN A 209 -16.36 -13.62 -11.28
N GLU A 210 -17.67 -13.72 -11.08
CA GLU A 210 -18.66 -13.97 -12.10
C GLU A 210 -19.18 -12.69 -12.75
N ASP A 211 -19.72 -12.80 -13.96
CA ASP A 211 -20.24 -11.66 -14.72
C ASP A 211 -21.33 -10.89 -13.98
N SER A 212 -22.25 -11.57 -13.31
CA SER A 212 -23.31 -10.95 -12.51
C SER A 212 -22.78 -10.17 -11.30
N GLU A 213 -21.65 -10.61 -10.74
CA GLU A 213 -20.95 -9.93 -9.66
C GLU A 213 -20.24 -8.67 -10.18
N VAL A 214 -19.64 -8.74 -11.38
CA VAL A 214 -19.09 -7.58 -12.07
C VAL A 214 -20.16 -6.55 -12.38
N ASP A 215 -21.37 -6.99 -12.80
CA ASP A 215 -22.51 -6.08 -12.99
C ASP A 215 -22.92 -5.39 -11.68
N THR A 216 -22.87 -6.13 -10.56
CA THR A 216 -23.15 -5.56 -9.24
C THR A 216 -22.13 -4.50 -8.85
N LEU A 217 -20.83 -4.74 -9.09
CA LEU A 217 -19.79 -3.74 -8.92
C LEU A 217 -20.02 -2.52 -9.82
N CYS A 218 -20.32 -2.75 -11.10
CA CYS A 218 -20.50 -1.67 -12.09
C CYS A 218 -21.68 -0.76 -11.73
N ARG A 219 -22.71 -1.23 -11.01
CA ARG A 219 -23.80 -0.36 -10.53
C ARG A 219 -23.33 0.73 -9.58
N LEU A 220 -22.22 0.53 -8.85
CA LEU A 220 -21.65 1.57 -7.99
C LEU A 220 -21.07 2.76 -8.78
N ALA A 221 -20.89 2.62 -10.09
CA ALA A 221 -20.43 3.72 -10.96
C ALA A 221 -21.37 4.94 -10.99
N GLN A 222 -22.64 4.77 -10.59
CA GLN A 222 -23.57 5.89 -10.37
C GLN A 222 -23.10 6.89 -9.32
N HIS A 223 -22.29 6.45 -8.35
CA HIS A 223 -21.71 7.30 -7.30
C HIS A 223 -20.37 7.90 -7.77
N LYS A 224 -20.31 9.20 -7.93
CA LYS A 224 -19.16 9.91 -8.52
C LYS A 224 -17.86 9.77 -7.74
N ARG A 225 -17.95 9.50 -6.43
CA ARG A 225 -16.79 9.40 -5.52
C ARG A 225 -16.31 7.96 -5.31
N VAL A 226 -16.92 6.98 -5.99
CA VAL A 226 -16.48 5.57 -5.92
C VAL A 226 -15.39 5.31 -6.96
N HIS A 227 -14.30 4.72 -6.50
CA HIS A 227 -13.16 4.27 -7.26
C HIS A 227 -12.99 2.75 -7.09
N VAL A 228 -12.33 2.11 -8.05
CA VAL A 228 -12.08 0.66 -8.01
C VAL A 228 -10.61 0.36 -8.23
N LYS A 229 -10.05 -0.54 -7.40
CA LYS A 229 -8.71 -1.10 -7.62
C LYS A 229 -8.76 -2.28 -8.58
N VAL A 230 -8.07 -2.12 -9.69
CA VAL A 230 -7.78 -3.14 -10.70
C VAL A 230 -6.52 -3.87 -10.25
N SER A 231 -6.67 -4.89 -9.41
CA SER A 231 -5.57 -5.44 -8.61
C SER A 231 -5.83 -6.89 -8.18
N ALA A 232 -4.87 -7.52 -7.50
CA ALA A 232 -4.93 -8.89 -6.99
C ALA A 232 -5.22 -9.92 -8.11
N PHE A 233 -4.51 -9.84 -9.23
CA PHE A 233 -4.75 -10.70 -10.39
C PHE A 233 -4.54 -12.18 -10.09
N TYR A 234 -3.70 -12.50 -9.09
CA TYR A 234 -3.42 -13.86 -8.62
C TYR A 234 -4.63 -14.58 -8.00
N VAL A 235 -5.72 -13.87 -7.69
CA VAL A 235 -6.99 -14.46 -7.19
C VAL A 235 -8.12 -14.40 -8.19
N HIS A 236 -7.93 -13.75 -9.34
CA HIS A 236 -8.96 -13.58 -10.37
C HIS A 236 -8.64 -14.40 -11.63
N GLY A 237 -9.70 -14.82 -12.33
CA GLY A 237 -9.58 -15.53 -13.61
C GLY A 237 -8.72 -16.79 -13.52
N LYS A 238 -7.75 -16.93 -14.42
CA LYS A 238 -6.82 -18.08 -14.46
C LYS A 238 -5.73 -18.01 -13.40
N LYS A 239 -5.59 -16.89 -12.68
CA LYS A 239 -4.65 -16.67 -11.57
C LYS A 239 -3.16 -16.82 -11.94
N GLN A 240 -2.84 -16.69 -13.21
CA GLN A 240 -1.50 -16.90 -13.77
C GLN A 240 -1.15 -15.80 -14.77
N PRO A 241 0.11 -15.33 -14.80
CA PRO A 241 0.58 -14.46 -15.87
C PRO A 241 0.31 -15.08 -17.26
N PRO A 242 0.01 -14.28 -18.28
CA PRO A 242 0.04 -12.81 -18.31
C PRO A 242 -1.27 -12.11 -17.94
N TYR A 243 -2.27 -12.80 -17.37
CA TYR A 243 -3.59 -12.32 -16.90
C TYR A 243 -4.49 -11.72 -17.99
N GLU A 244 -4.22 -11.98 -19.26
CA GLU A 244 -4.99 -11.43 -20.39
C GLU A 244 -6.47 -11.92 -20.41
N ASP A 245 -6.75 -13.02 -19.74
CA ASP A 245 -8.10 -13.51 -19.49
C ASP A 245 -8.96 -12.55 -18.66
N LEU A 246 -8.34 -11.59 -17.94
CA LEU A 246 -9.04 -10.54 -17.21
C LEU A 246 -9.44 -9.35 -18.11
N ALA A 247 -9.00 -9.31 -19.37
CA ALA A 247 -9.30 -8.22 -20.29
C ALA A 247 -10.80 -7.89 -20.42
N PRO A 248 -11.73 -8.87 -20.55
CA PRO A 248 -13.17 -8.58 -20.59
C PRO A 248 -13.69 -7.91 -19.31
N LYS A 249 -13.27 -8.40 -18.14
CA LYS A 249 -13.64 -7.82 -16.84
C LYS A 249 -13.14 -6.39 -16.71
N ILE A 250 -11.86 -6.15 -17.03
CA ILE A 250 -11.24 -4.83 -16.97
C ILE A 250 -11.94 -3.86 -17.91
N ARG A 251 -12.27 -4.29 -19.14
CA ARG A 251 -13.03 -3.47 -20.11
C ARG A 251 -14.38 -3.05 -19.56
N ARG A 252 -15.17 -3.97 -19.01
CA ARG A 252 -16.50 -3.67 -18.43
C ARG A 252 -16.40 -2.65 -17.29
N VAL A 253 -15.45 -2.81 -16.39
CA VAL A 253 -15.24 -1.87 -15.29
C VAL A 253 -14.75 -0.52 -15.78
N LEU A 254 -13.89 -0.49 -16.82
CA LEU A 254 -13.45 0.74 -17.49
C LEU A 254 -14.62 1.49 -18.15
N GLU A 255 -15.50 0.79 -18.86
CA GLU A 255 -16.67 1.37 -19.49
C GLU A 255 -17.66 1.95 -18.47
N ALA A 256 -17.82 1.29 -17.32
CA ALA A 256 -18.72 1.74 -16.26
C ALA A 256 -18.19 2.94 -15.48
N PHE A 257 -16.93 2.90 -15.04
CA PHE A 257 -16.36 3.90 -14.13
C PHE A 257 -15.60 5.01 -14.85
N GLY A 258 -15.11 4.75 -16.06
CA GLY A 258 -14.12 5.60 -16.71
C GLY A 258 -12.71 5.45 -16.07
N PRO A 259 -11.65 5.81 -16.83
CA PRO A 259 -10.27 5.59 -16.37
C PRO A 259 -9.90 6.42 -15.13
N GLU A 260 -10.54 7.58 -14.91
CA GLU A 260 -10.27 8.50 -13.81
C GLU A 260 -10.71 8.00 -12.43
N ARG A 261 -11.43 6.86 -12.40
CA ARG A 261 -11.89 6.21 -11.17
C ARG A 261 -11.36 4.80 -11.00
N LEU A 262 -10.40 4.39 -11.84
CA LEU A 262 -9.71 3.11 -11.73
C LEU A 262 -8.25 3.32 -11.36
N MET A 263 -7.70 2.44 -10.56
CA MET A 263 -6.30 2.46 -10.18
C MET A 263 -5.73 1.04 -10.07
N TRP A 264 -4.53 0.85 -10.59
CA TRP A 264 -3.79 -0.39 -10.43
C TRP A 264 -3.18 -0.49 -9.02
N GLY A 265 -3.07 -1.71 -8.50
CA GLY A 265 -2.33 -2.04 -7.31
C GLY A 265 -1.75 -3.44 -7.41
N SER A 266 -0.57 -3.68 -6.84
CA SER A 266 0.08 -4.98 -6.91
C SER A 266 -0.55 -6.01 -5.98
N ASP A 267 -0.95 -5.59 -4.79
CA ASP A 267 -1.30 -6.44 -3.65
C ASP A 267 -0.13 -7.32 -3.18
N CYS A 268 1.10 -6.75 -3.24
CA CYS A 268 2.28 -7.42 -2.70
C CYS A 268 2.24 -7.48 -1.17
N PRO A 269 2.84 -8.55 -0.58
CA PRO A 269 3.64 -9.59 -1.24
C PRO A 269 2.85 -10.75 -1.86
N TYR A 270 1.53 -10.84 -1.69
CA TYR A 270 0.71 -11.95 -2.20
C TYR A 270 0.84 -12.15 -3.73
N GLN A 271 1.03 -11.05 -4.46
CA GLN A 271 1.29 -11.06 -5.90
C GLN A 271 2.63 -11.77 -6.27
N LEU A 272 3.47 -12.13 -5.31
CA LEU A 272 4.78 -12.75 -5.56
C LEU A 272 4.77 -14.26 -5.34
N GLU A 273 3.63 -14.85 -5.01
CA GLU A 273 3.46 -16.27 -4.74
C GLU A 273 3.12 -17.05 -6.02
N ASP A 274 3.33 -18.36 -6.03
CA ASP A 274 2.88 -19.33 -7.06
C ASP A 274 3.28 -18.96 -8.50
N GLY A 275 4.45 -18.37 -8.70
CA GLY A 275 4.96 -17.97 -10.02
C GLY A 275 4.41 -16.64 -10.54
N ASN A 276 3.59 -15.96 -9.74
CA ASN A 276 3.17 -14.59 -10.02
C ASN A 276 4.32 -13.60 -9.75
N THR A 277 4.31 -12.46 -10.42
CA THR A 277 5.34 -11.44 -10.26
C THR A 277 4.77 -10.02 -10.28
N TYR A 278 5.48 -9.10 -9.63
CA TYR A 278 5.17 -7.68 -9.67
C TYR A 278 5.15 -7.14 -11.11
N ALA A 279 6.20 -7.50 -11.88
CA ALA A 279 6.36 -7.10 -13.29
C ALA A 279 5.19 -7.57 -14.16
N ALA A 280 4.75 -8.81 -14.01
CA ALA A 280 3.63 -9.35 -14.79
C ALA A 280 2.31 -8.64 -14.45
N SER A 281 2.10 -8.26 -13.18
CA SER A 281 0.92 -7.54 -12.73
C SER A 281 0.82 -6.16 -13.40
N ILE A 282 1.85 -5.34 -13.31
CA ILE A 282 1.81 -4.01 -13.93
C ILE A 282 1.80 -4.09 -15.47
N ALA A 283 2.51 -5.07 -16.06
CA ALA A 283 2.60 -5.24 -17.51
C ALA A 283 1.24 -5.50 -18.17
N LEU A 284 0.30 -6.12 -17.47
CA LEU A 284 -1.06 -6.30 -18.00
C LEU A 284 -1.65 -4.95 -18.44
N LEU A 285 -1.67 -3.96 -17.57
CA LEU A 285 -2.26 -2.65 -17.88
C LEU A 285 -1.32 -1.76 -18.69
N ARG A 286 -0.01 -1.85 -18.44
CA ARG A 286 0.97 -1.02 -19.10
C ARG A 286 1.14 -1.38 -20.57
N ASP A 287 1.20 -2.70 -20.88
CA ASP A 287 1.73 -3.17 -22.16
C ASP A 287 0.76 -4.06 -22.95
N ARG A 288 -0.19 -4.78 -22.31
CA ARG A 288 -0.90 -5.91 -22.95
C ARG A 288 -2.34 -5.65 -23.37
N LEU A 289 -3.03 -4.69 -22.76
CA LEU A 289 -4.42 -4.41 -23.06
C LEU A 289 -4.54 -3.36 -24.18
N ASP A 290 -4.71 -3.81 -25.43
CA ASP A 290 -4.73 -2.96 -26.63
C ASP A 290 -5.85 -1.90 -26.62
N PHE A 291 -6.93 -2.15 -25.91
CA PHE A 291 -8.03 -1.20 -25.80
C PHE A 291 -7.75 -0.02 -24.86
N LEU A 292 -6.70 -0.07 -24.06
CA LEU A 292 -6.30 1.06 -23.22
C LEU A 292 -5.53 2.08 -24.06
N THR A 293 -5.98 3.32 -24.06
CA THR A 293 -5.23 4.44 -24.63
C THR A 293 -4.07 4.84 -23.72
N LYS A 294 -3.15 5.68 -24.23
CA LYS A 294 -2.09 6.27 -23.38
C LYS A 294 -2.67 7.07 -22.22
N SER A 295 -3.80 7.75 -22.44
CA SER A 295 -4.49 8.48 -21.38
C SER A 295 -5.06 7.56 -20.31
N ASP A 296 -5.71 6.45 -20.72
CA ASP A 296 -6.26 5.49 -19.78
C ASP A 296 -5.17 4.88 -18.90
N ARG A 297 -4.04 4.48 -19.51
CA ARG A 297 -2.89 3.98 -18.76
C ARG A 297 -2.34 5.00 -17.76
N ALA A 298 -2.26 6.28 -18.15
CA ALA A 298 -1.81 7.34 -17.25
C ALA A 298 -2.75 7.51 -16.04
N TRP A 299 -4.06 7.33 -16.22
CA TRP A 299 -5.01 7.34 -15.12
C TRP A 299 -4.88 6.09 -14.25
N LEU A 300 -4.96 4.90 -14.83
CA LEU A 300 -4.93 3.64 -14.09
C LEU A 300 -3.63 3.42 -13.31
N LEU A 301 -2.49 3.80 -13.91
CA LEU A 301 -1.17 3.53 -13.34
C LEU A 301 -0.64 4.67 -12.44
N ARG A 302 -1.28 5.85 -12.43
CA ARG A 302 -0.79 6.99 -11.65
C ARG A 302 -1.88 7.94 -11.19
N LYS A 303 -2.52 8.68 -12.12
CA LYS A 303 -3.26 9.90 -11.80
C LYS A 303 -4.41 9.70 -10.82
N THR A 304 -5.12 8.57 -10.92
CA THR A 304 -6.22 8.26 -10.00
C THR A 304 -5.72 8.05 -8.58
N ALA A 305 -4.67 7.24 -8.39
CA ALA A 305 -4.08 7.02 -7.08
C ALA A 305 -3.44 8.31 -6.52
N GLU A 306 -2.81 9.12 -7.37
CA GLU A 306 -2.25 10.43 -7.00
C GLU A 306 -3.34 11.36 -6.47
N LYS A 307 -4.46 11.49 -7.18
CA LYS A 307 -5.61 12.31 -6.81
C LYS A 307 -6.27 11.86 -5.49
N VAL A 308 -6.32 10.55 -5.23
CA VAL A 308 -7.00 9.99 -4.05
C VAL A 308 -6.09 9.97 -2.83
N PHE A 309 -4.80 9.65 -3.01
CA PHE A 309 -3.92 9.30 -1.89
C PHE A 309 -2.69 10.19 -1.70
N PHE A 310 -2.38 11.10 -2.62
CA PHE A 310 -1.16 11.93 -2.54
C PHE A 310 -1.43 13.44 -2.64
N THR A 311 -2.66 13.85 -2.30
CA THR A 311 -3.08 15.27 -2.25
C THR A 311 -3.18 15.78 -0.82
#